data_284dd9a15034d0bf411b9e90298ed2db
#
_entry.id   284dd9a15034d0bf411b9e90298ed2db
#
_cell.length_a   1.000
_cell.length_b   1.000
_cell.length_c   1.000
_cell.angle_alpha   90.00
_cell.angle_beta   90.00
_cell.angle_gamma   90.00
#
_symmetry.space_group_name_H-M   'P 1'
#
loop_
_entity.id
_entity.type
_entity.pdbx_description
1 polymer ?
#
loop_
_entity_poly.entity_id
_entity_poly.type
_entity_poly.pdbx_seq_one_letter_code
_entity_poly.pdbx_strand_id
1 'polypeptide(L)'
;MGVMKSLFSGKQMSEAFICSAFLALSGGFQDAYTYNTRNEVFSNAQTGNVVLMSQNFMTGKWETGLKYLFPLFAFALGVLIAEQIQNKYKYARRLHWRQGILGAEILILFVVGFIPQRGNMIATVLVSFACAMQVQSFRKVNGFSYASTMCIGNLRSGTAALSFYLREKKPEQLRQAMYYFGIIVLFAVGAGIGGNLSANYGIHMIWVSCGLLIVSFLLMFLDIEPRRNER
;
A
#
# COMPACT_ATOMS: atom_id res chain seq x y z
N MET A 1 25.20 13.70 5.16
CA MET A 1 24.24 14.27 6.13
C MET A 1 22.94 14.76 5.49
N GLY A 2 22.93 15.29 4.28
CA GLY A 2 21.71 15.76 3.57
C GLY A 2 20.70 14.68 3.20
N VAL A 3 21.15 13.52 2.70
CA VAL A 3 20.27 12.42 2.24
C VAL A 3 19.51 11.79 3.40
N MET A 4 20.18 11.56 4.55
CA MET A 4 19.57 10.99 5.75
C MET A 4 18.49 11.91 6.33
N LYS A 5 18.71 13.23 6.27
CA LYS A 5 17.73 14.24 6.73
C LYS A 5 16.50 14.29 5.84
N SER A 6 16.61 14.00 4.53
CA SER A 6 15.47 13.95 3.59
C SER A 6 14.59 12.71 3.76
N LEU A 7 15.13 11.58 4.20
CA LEU A 7 14.39 10.34 4.44
C LEU A 7 13.43 10.44 5.65
N PHE A 8 13.77 11.29 6.62
CA PHE A 8 13.00 11.54 7.85
C PHE A 8 12.31 12.92 7.86
N SER A 9 12.32 13.64 6.73
CA SER A 9 11.76 14.99 6.59
C SER A 9 10.26 14.95 6.30
N GLY A 10 9.43 14.69 7.30
CA GLY A 10 7.98 14.84 7.19
C GLY A 10 7.43 15.61 8.39
N LYS A 11 6.31 16.29 8.24
CA LYS A 11 5.59 16.90 9.39
C LYS A 11 5.15 15.85 10.41
N GLN A 12 4.98 14.61 9.98
CA GLN A 12 4.68 13.42 10.78
C GLN A 12 5.48 12.25 10.22
N MET A 13 5.99 11.36 11.07
CA MET A 13 6.75 10.18 10.62
C MET A 13 5.94 9.29 9.65
N SER A 14 4.63 9.20 9.82
CA SER A 14 3.74 8.48 8.91
C SER A 14 3.72 9.03 7.47
N GLU A 15 4.23 10.24 7.24
CA GLU A 15 4.40 10.87 5.91
C GLU A 15 5.87 10.89 5.46
N ALA A 16 6.81 10.39 6.28
CA ALA A 16 8.21 10.29 5.89
C ALA A 16 8.41 9.24 4.79
N PHE A 17 9.37 9.50 3.90
CA PHE A 17 9.69 8.58 2.80
C PHE A 17 10.02 7.17 3.29
N ILE A 18 10.71 7.05 4.43
CA ILE A 18 11.08 5.74 4.98
C ILE A 18 9.86 4.88 5.35
N CYS A 19 8.83 5.45 5.97
CA CYS A 19 7.57 4.73 6.24
C CYS A 19 6.89 4.34 4.92
N SER A 20 6.77 5.29 3.98
CA SER A 20 6.21 5.05 2.65
C SER A 20 6.96 3.96 1.88
N ALA A 21 8.28 3.84 2.08
CA ALA A 21 9.11 2.81 1.47
C ALA A 21 8.72 1.39 1.93
N PHE A 22 8.54 1.17 3.22
CA PHE A 22 8.09 -0.11 3.75
C PHE A 22 6.64 -0.43 3.35
N LEU A 23 5.77 0.57 3.27
CA LEU A 23 4.40 0.40 2.78
C LEU A 23 4.38 -0.02 1.30
N ALA A 24 5.23 0.59 0.47
CA ALA A 24 5.32 0.26 -0.96
C ALA A 24 5.92 -1.13 -1.18
N LEU A 25 6.99 -1.49 -0.45
CA LEU A 25 7.58 -2.84 -0.47
C LEU A 25 6.53 -3.89 -0.09
N SER A 26 5.80 -3.66 1.00
CA SER A 26 4.73 -4.54 1.46
C SER A 26 3.61 -4.66 0.42
N GLY A 27 3.17 -3.54 -0.17
CA GLY A 27 2.12 -3.53 -1.19
C GLY A 27 2.47 -4.33 -2.44
N GLY A 28 3.72 -4.17 -2.94
CA GLY A 28 4.23 -4.97 -4.06
C GLY A 28 4.31 -6.47 -3.71
N PHE A 29 4.81 -6.78 -2.50
CA PHE A 29 4.85 -8.14 -1.99
C PHE A 29 3.47 -8.79 -1.95
N GLN A 30 2.46 -8.08 -1.42
CA GLN A 30 1.08 -8.55 -1.31
C GLN A 30 0.45 -8.82 -2.68
N ASP A 31 0.68 -7.97 -3.68
CA ASP A 31 0.17 -8.18 -5.04
C ASP A 31 0.75 -9.46 -5.68
N ALA A 32 2.06 -9.62 -5.62
CA ALA A 32 2.72 -10.81 -6.15
C ALA A 32 2.35 -12.08 -5.38
N TYR A 33 2.22 -11.98 -4.04
CA TYR A 33 1.76 -13.08 -3.20
C TYR A 33 0.35 -13.53 -3.58
N THR A 34 -0.62 -12.61 -3.66
CA THR A 34 -2.00 -12.98 -3.97
C THR A 34 -2.12 -13.53 -5.39
N TYR A 35 -1.40 -12.98 -6.34
CA TYR A 35 -1.36 -13.49 -7.70
C TYR A 35 -0.84 -14.93 -7.77
N ASN A 36 0.28 -15.23 -7.11
CA ASN A 36 0.91 -16.55 -7.19
C ASN A 36 0.25 -17.63 -6.33
N THR A 37 -0.34 -17.25 -5.19
CA THR A 37 -0.85 -18.23 -4.21
C THR A 37 -2.35 -18.20 -3.99
N ARG A 38 -3.04 -17.18 -4.51
CA ARG A 38 -4.47 -16.95 -4.25
C ARG A 38 -5.28 -16.77 -5.55
N ASN A 39 -5.16 -17.73 -6.49
CA ASN A 39 -5.95 -17.83 -7.70
C ASN A 39 -5.76 -16.66 -8.69
N GLU A 40 -4.54 -16.13 -8.83
CA GLU A 40 -4.20 -15.09 -9.81
C GLU A 40 -5.04 -13.80 -9.67
N VAL A 41 -5.36 -13.43 -8.44
CA VAL A 41 -6.08 -12.19 -8.11
C VAL A 41 -5.12 -11.18 -7.51
N PHE A 42 -5.14 -9.93 -8.01
CA PHE A 42 -4.37 -8.84 -7.42
C PHE A 42 -5.07 -8.26 -6.19
N SER A 43 -4.31 -7.96 -5.15
CA SER A 43 -4.83 -7.29 -3.96
C SER A 43 -4.95 -5.77 -4.12
N ASN A 44 -4.00 -5.14 -4.84
CA ASN A 44 -3.94 -3.69 -5.06
C ASN A 44 -4.23 -3.30 -6.51
N ALA A 45 -3.80 -4.09 -7.50
CA ALA A 45 -3.92 -3.78 -8.92
C ALA A 45 -5.36 -3.99 -9.43
N GLN A 46 -6.32 -3.26 -8.87
CA GLN A 46 -7.75 -3.42 -9.15
C GLN A 46 -8.12 -3.23 -10.63
N THR A 47 -7.37 -2.43 -11.38
CA THR A 47 -7.58 -2.31 -12.84
C THR A 47 -7.41 -3.66 -13.54
N GLY A 48 -6.41 -4.46 -13.15
CA GLY A 48 -6.23 -5.82 -13.65
C GLY A 48 -7.41 -6.71 -13.31
N ASN A 49 -7.91 -6.65 -12.06
CA ASN A 49 -9.09 -7.39 -11.64
C ASN A 49 -10.35 -7.01 -12.45
N VAL A 50 -10.57 -5.71 -12.73
CA VAL A 50 -11.68 -5.25 -13.57
C VAL A 50 -11.61 -5.83 -14.98
N VAL A 51 -10.43 -5.83 -15.61
CA VAL A 51 -10.23 -6.38 -16.95
C VAL A 51 -10.53 -7.88 -16.97
N LEU A 52 -9.93 -8.63 -16.03
CA LEU A 52 -10.11 -10.08 -15.95
C LEU A 52 -11.56 -10.47 -15.57
N MET A 53 -12.21 -9.70 -14.70
CA MET A 53 -13.62 -9.85 -14.38
C MET A 53 -14.49 -9.70 -15.61
N SER A 54 -14.36 -8.58 -16.34
CA SER A 54 -15.17 -8.28 -17.53
C SER A 54 -14.98 -9.33 -18.61
N GLN A 55 -13.74 -9.73 -18.88
CA GLN A 55 -13.42 -10.75 -19.87
C GLN A 55 -14.09 -12.10 -19.54
N ASN A 56 -14.04 -12.52 -18.27
CA ASN A 56 -14.63 -13.78 -17.83
C ASN A 56 -16.17 -13.74 -17.90
N PHE A 57 -16.81 -12.64 -17.49
CA PHE A 57 -18.27 -12.50 -17.60
C PHE A 57 -18.72 -12.51 -19.07
N MET A 58 -18.05 -11.81 -19.98
CA MET A 58 -18.38 -11.77 -21.40
C MET A 58 -18.18 -13.13 -22.10
N THR A 59 -17.33 -13.99 -21.56
CA THR A 59 -17.10 -15.35 -22.08
C THR A 59 -17.96 -16.43 -21.36
N GLY A 60 -18.90 -16.02 -20.50
CA GLY A 60 -19.78 -16.92 -19.76
C GLY A 60 -19.14 -17.65 -18.57
N LYS A 61 -17.93 -17.30 -18.19
CA LYS A 61 -17.21 -17.91 -17.07
C LYS A 61 -17.52 -17.17 -15.75
N TRP A 62 -18.78 -17.26 -15.32
CA TRP A 62 -19.31 -16.49 -14.19
C TRP A 62 -18.56 -16.72 -12.88
N GLU A 63 -18.27 -17.97 -12.52
CA GLU A 63 -17.52 -18.30 -11.30
C GLU A 63 -16.13 -17.66 -11.29
N THR A 64 -15.44 -17.72 -12.45
CA THR A 64 -14.12 -17.09 -12.58
C THR A 64 -14.21 -15.55 -12.52
N GLY A 65 -15.27 -14.96 -13.08
CA GLY A 65 -15.52 -13.52 -12.99
C GLY A 65 -15.74 -13.06 -11.54
N LEU A 66 -16.50 -13.82 -10.76
CA LEU A 66 -16.79 -13.50 -9.36
C LEU A 66 -15.54 -13.47 -8.48
N LYS A 67 -14.52 -14.30 -8.75
CA LYS A 67 -13.27 -14.27 -7.96
C LYS A 67 -12.55 -12.90 -8.02
N TYR A 68 -12.76 -12.13 -9.09
CA TYR A 68 -12.22 -10.76 -9.23
C TYR A 68 -13.17 -9.70 -8.69
N LEU A 69 -14.49 -9.94 -8.73
CA LEU A 69 -15.51 -9.01 -8.27
C LEU A 69 -15.48 -8.78 -6.75
N PHE A 70 -15.38 -9.86 -5.97
CA PHE A 70 -15.39 -9.73 -4.51
C PHE A 70 -14.21 -8.92 -3.94
N PRO A 71 -12.96 -9.08 -4.40
CA PRO A 71 -11.84 -8.20 -4.00
C PRO A 71 -12.07 -6.72 -4.35
N LEU A 72 -12.74 -6.40 -5.47
CA LEU A 72 -13.12 -5.03 -5.82
C LEU A 72 -14.06 -4.42 -4.77
N PHE A 73 -15.12 -5.14 -4.39
CA PHE A 73 -16.04 -4.69 -3.34
C PHE A 73 -15.34 -4.56 -1.98
N ALA A 74 -14.46 -5.50 -1.63
CA ALA A 74 -13.67 -5.46 -0.42
C ALA A 74 -12.75 -4.23 -0.38
N PHE A 75 -12.12 -3.90 -1.52
CA PHE A 75 -11.30 -2.70 -1.66
C PHE A 75 -12.14 -1.43 -1.45
N ALA A 76 -13.29 -1.32 -2.10
CA ALA A 76 -14.20 -0.18 -1.94
C ALA A 76 -14.66 -0.03 -0.47
N LEU A 77 -15.00 -1.13 0.19
CA LEU A 77 -15.38 -1.15 1.60
C LEU A 77 -14.21 -0.73 2.51
N GLY A 78 -12.98 -1.18 2.21
CA GLY A 78 -11.77 -0.79 2.94
C GLY A 78 -11.52 0.72 2.87
N VAL A 79 -11.66 1.33 1.68
CA VAL A 79 -11.59 2.79 1.49
C VAL A 79 -12.64 3.49 2.34
N LEU A 80 -13.90 3.04 2.27
CA LEU A 80 -15.01 3.63 3.01
C LEU A 80 -14.78 3.59 4.53
N ILE A 81 -14.36 2.44 5.05
CA ILE A 81 -14.09 2.28 6.48
C ILE A 81 -12.90 3.14 6.92
N ALA A 82 -11.82 3.19 6.13
CA ALA A 82 -10.67 4.04 6.43
C ALA A 82 -11.04 5.53 6.51
N GLU A 83 -11.92 6.03 5.61
CA GLU A 83 -12.44 7.41 5.66
C GLU A 83 -13.25 7.65 6.93
N GLN A 84 -14.13 6.71 7.33
CA GLN A 84 -14.91 6.85 8.56
C GLN A 84 -14.00 6.87 9.81
N ILE A 85 -12.98 6.00 9.85
CA ILE A 85 -11.99 5.98 10.94
C ILE A 85 -11.21 7.30 10.97
N GLN A 86 -10.76 7.80 9.82
CA GLN A 86 -10.08 9.09 9.73
C GLN A 86 -10.96 10.21 10.26
N ASN A 87 -12.20 10.33 9.81
CA ASN A 87 -13.11 11.39 10.24
C ASN A 87 -13.36 11.36 11.75
N LYS A 88 -13.54 10.17 12.32
CA LYS A 88 -13.85 10.01 13.75
C LYS A 88 -12.64 10.21 14.65
N TYR A 89 -11.45 9.71 14.22
CA TYR A 89 -10.26 9.61 15.09
C TYR A 89 -9.11 10.52 14.68
N LYS A 90 -9.29 11.42 13.71
CA LYS A 90 -8.25 12.35 13.23
C LYS A 90 -7.57 13.16 14.35
N TYR A 91 -8.30 13.49 15.39
CA TYR A 91 -7.84 14.28 16.54
C TYR A 91 -7.62 13.47 17.82
N ALA A 92 -7.61 12.14 17.74
CA ALA A 92 -7.39 11.29 18.91
C ALA A 92 -5.98 11.48 19.49
N ARG A 93 -5.90 11.64 20.83
CA ARG A 93 -4.66 12.01 21.53
C ARG A 93 -3.73 10.83 21.83
N ARG A 94 -4.23 9.60 22.05
CA ARG A 94 -3.44 8.46 22.56
C ARG A 94 -2.77 7.65 21.46
N LEU A 95 -3.51 7.21 20.44
CA LEU A 95 -2.99 6.45 19.31
C LEU A 95 -3.34 7.19 18.03
N HIS A 96 -2.34 7.42 17.17
CA HIS A 96 -2.63 8.04 15.89
C HIS A 96 -3.48 7.06 15.04
N TRP A 97 -4.58 7.53 14.48
CA TRP A 97 -5.53 6.69 13.72
C TRP A 97 -4.87 5.84 12.62
N ARG A 98 -3.79 6.35 11.98
CA ARG A 98 -3.01 5.61 10.98
C ARG A 98 -2.29 4.40 11.58
N GLN A 99 -1.79 4.50 12.82
CA GLN A 99 -1.20 3.35 13.53
C GLN A 99 -2.27 2.28 13.81
N GLY A 100 -3.48 2.71 14.19
CA GLY A 100 -4.61 1.78 14.39
C GLY A 100 -4.96 1.02 13.11
N ILE A 101 -5.02 1.71 11.97
CA ILE A 101 -5.28 1.07 10.67
C ILE A 101 -4.14 0.11 10.28
N LEU A 102 -2.89 0.53 10.44
CA LEU A 102 -1.75 -0.33 10.10
C LEU A 102 -1.68 -1.57 11.03
N GLY A 103 -2.01 -1.41 12.32
CA GLY A 103 -2.14 -2.53 13.24
C GLY A 103 -3.25 -3.51 12.84
N ALA A 104 -4.40 -2.99 12.40
CA ALA A 104 -5.50 -3.83 11.88
C ALA A 104 -5.08 -4.57 10.60
N GLU A 105 -4.37 -3.91 9.67
CA GLU A 105 -3.81 -4.54 8.48
C GLU A 105 -2.86 -5.68 8.84
N ILE A 106 -1.89 -5.45 9.73
CA ILE A 106 -0.95 -6.48 10.19
C ILE A 106 -1.70 -7.69 10.75
N LEU A 107 -2.72 -7.47 11.57
CA LEU A 107 -3.53 -8.55 12.15
C LEU A 107 -4.29 -9.32 11.06
N ILE A 108 -4.91 -8.64 10.11
CA ILE A 108 -5.62 -9.28 8.99
C ILE A 108 -4.65 -10.14 8.18
N LEU A 109 -3.49 -9.61 7.79
CA LEU A 109 -2.50 -10.35 7.01
C LEU A 109 -1.91 -11.54 7.80
N PHE A 110 -1.73 -11.38 9.11
CA PHE A 110 -1.30 -12.48 9.96
C PHE A 110 -2.31 -13.63 9.93
N VAL A 111 -3.61 -13.34 10.05
CA VAL A 111 -4.69 -14.33 9.95
C VAL A 111 -4.74 -14.95 8.54
N VAL A 112 -4.55 -14.17 7.48
CA VAL A 112 -4.51 -14.66 6.09
C VAL A 112 -3.45 -15.75 5.89
N GLY A 113 -2.33 -15.69 6.59
CA GLY A 113 -1.27 -16.70 6.52
C GLY A 113 -1.70 -18.09 6.98
N PHE A 114 -2.77 -18.21 7.79
CA PHE A 114 -3.34 -19.49 8.22
C PHE A 114 -4.48 -20.01 7.32
N ILE A 115 -5.00 -19.18 6.41
CA ILE A 115 -6.11 -19.58 5.54
C ILE A 115 -5.59 -20.54 4.47
N PRO A 116 -6.08 -21.80 4.43
CA PRO A 116 -5.67 -22.77 3.44
C PRO A 116 -6.11 -22.37 2.03
N GLN A 117 -5.55 -22.98 0.98
CA GLN A 117 -5.89 -22.65 -0.41
C GLN A 117 -7.38 -22.83 -0.75
N ARG A 118 -8.11 -23.67 -0.05
CA ARG A 118 -9.57 -23.78 -0.20
C ARG A 118 -10.31 -22.49 0.14
N GLY A 119 -9.69 -21.63 0.97
CA GLY A 119 -10.20 -20.32 1.36
C GLY A 119 -9.62 -19.15 0.56
N ASN A 120 -9.06 -19.36 -0.64
CA ASN A 120 -8.37 -18.32 -1.41
C ASN A 120 -9.24 -17.08 -1.65
N MET A 121 -10.55 -17.25 -1.89
CA MET A 121 -11.47 -16.12 -2.05
C MET A 121 -11.52 -15.25 -0.78
N ILE A 122 -11.64 -15.86 0.40
CA ILE A 122 -11.65 -15.14 1.68
C ILE A 122 -10.30 -14.45 1.88
N ALA A 123 -9.19 -15.13 1.59
CA ALA A 123 -7.86 -14.57 1.71
C ALA A 123 -7.68 -13.32 0.80
N THR A 124 -8.07 -13.39 -0.48
CA THR A 124 -7.95 -12.24 -1.39
C THR A 124 -8.85 -11.08 -1.00
N VAL A 125 -10.07 -11.34 -0.54
CA VAL A 125 -11.00 -10.33 -0.01
C VAL A 125 -10.37 -9.61 1.19
N LEU A 126 -9.81 -10.34 2.15
CA LEU A 126 -9.18 -9.77 3.34
C LEU A 126 -7.93 -8.95 2.99
N VAL A 127 -7.07 -9.45 2.09
CA VAL A 127 -5.87 -8.70 1.66
C VAL A 127 -6.28 -7.43 0.90
N SER A 128 -7.23 -7.51 -0.04
CA SER A 128 -7.70 -6.32 -0.77
C SER A 128 -8.34 -5.28 0.14
N PHE A 129 -9.11 -5.71 1.14
CA PHE A 129 -9.68 -4.83 2.15
C PHE A 129 -8.58 -4.13 2.97
N ALA A 130 -7.58 -4.87 3.46
CA ALA A 130 -6.47 -4.34 4.24
C ALA A 130 -5.62 -3.35 3.43
N CYS A 131 -5.26 -3.72 2.19
CA CYS A 131 -4.56 -2.84 1.24
C CYS A 131 -5.31 -1.53 1.00
N ALA A 132 -6.62 -1.58 0.83
CA ALA A 132 -7.44 -0.40 0.61
C ALA A 132 -7.40 0.56 1.81
N MET A 133 -7.46 0.02 3.03
CA MET A 133 -7.30 0.82 4.25
C MET A 133 -5.93 1.49 4.31
N GLN A 134 -4.85 0.79 3.94
CA GLN A 134 -3.50 1.36 3.86
C GLN A 134 -3.43 2.51 2.84
N VAL A 135 -3.84 2.26 1.60
CA VAL A 135 -3.79 3.25 0.52
C VAL A 135 -4.54 4.52 0.89
N GLN A 136 -5.73 4.37 1.48
CA GLN A 136 -6.57 5.50 1.86
C GLN A 136 -5.99 6.29 3.03
N SER A 137 -5.26 5.63 3.94
CA SER A 137 -4.71 6.28 5.14
C SER A 137 -3.37 6.95 4.91
N PHE A 138 -2.55 6.43 4.00
CA PHE A 138 -1.19 6.90 3.74
C PHE A 138 -1.09 7.55 2.34
N ARG A 139 -1.71 8.71 2.19
CA ARG A 139 -1.84 9.43 0.91
C ARG A 139 -0.77 10.50 0.65
N LYS A 140 0.20 10.67 1.57
CA LYS A 140 1.25 11.67 1.43
C LYS A 140 2.62 11.10 1.72
N VAL A 141 3.62 11.50 0.92
CA VAL A 141 5.04 11.26 1.15
C VAL A 141 5.77 12.61 1.13
N ASN A 142 6.36 12.98 2.26
CA ASN A 142 7.05 14.27 2.45
C ASN A 142 6.22 15.49 1.95
N GLY A 143 4.90 15.47 2.18
CA GLY A 143 3.97 16.52 1.77
C GLY A 143 3.38 16.37 0.36
N PHE A 144 3.91 15.48 -0.49
CA PHE A 144 3.38 15.23 -1.83
C PHE A 144 2.34 14.12 -1.81
N SER A 145 1.23 14.31 -2.52
CA SER A 145 0.19 13.28 -2.66
C SER A 145 0.70 12.10 -3.48
N TYR A 146 0.57 10.89 -2.95
CA TYR A 146 0.97 9.65 -3.60
C TYR A 146 0.01 8.52 -3.25
N ALA A 147 0.17 7.36 -3.87
CA ALA A 147 -0.46 6.12 -3.43
C ALA A 147 0.63 5.04 -3.25
N SER A 148 0.66 4.40 -2.08
CA SER A 148 1.71 3.43 -1.72
C SER A 148 1.77 2.22 -2.67
N THR A 149 0.64 1.86 -3.30
CA THR A 149 0.48 0.65 -4.10
C THR A 149 0.01 0.91 -5.54
N MET A 150 -0.17 2.17 -5.96
CA MET A 150 -0.65 2.52 -7.30
C MET A 150 0.49 3.04 -8.19
N CYS A 151 1.19 2.14 -8.88
CA CYS A 151 2.34 2.50 -9.72
C CYS A 151 1.98 3.50 -10.83
N ILE A 152 0.84 3.35 -11.52
CA ILE A 152 0.47 4.21 -12.65
C ILE A 152 0.23 5.67 -12.23
N GLY A 153 -0.39 5.90 -11.09
CA GLY A 153 -0.60 7.25 -10.55
C GLY A 153 0.71 7.94 -10.18
N ASN A 154 1.60 7.20 -9.52
CA ASN A 154 2.94 7.67 -9.17
C ASN A 154 3.82 7.91 -10.42
N LEU A 155 3.74 7.04 -11.44
CA LEU A 155 4.46 7.20 -12.70
C LEU A 155 4.03 8.48 -13.41
N ARG A 156 2.72 8.72 -13.55
CA ARG A 156 2.18 9.96 -14.12
C ARG A 156 2.67 11.20 -13.38
N SER A 157 2.54 11.19 -12.04
CA SER A 157 2.92 12.34 -11.21
C SER A 157 4.43 12.59 -11.22
N GLY A 158 5.24 11.52 -11.16
CA GLY A 158 6.69 11.59 -11.23
C GLY A 158 7.19 12.13 -12.57
N THR A 159 6.62 11.64 -13.68
CA THR A 159 6.97 12.13 -15.03
C THR A 159 6.56 13.60 -15.22
N ALA A 160 5.38 14.00 -14.72
CA ALA A 160 4.95 15.40 -14.78
C ALA A 160 5.89 16.31 -13.97
N ALA A 161 6.29 15.92 -12.77
CA ALA A 161 7.24 16.66 -11.93
C ALA A 161 8.62 16.74 -12.60
N LEU A 162 9.11 15.65 -13.21
CA LEU A 162 10.35 15.64 -13.98
C LEU A 162 10.28 16.58 -15.19
N SER A 163 9.19 16.54 -15.96
CA SER A 163 8.97 17.47 -17.08
C SER A 163 8.98 18.94 -16.64
N PHE A 164 8.37 19.23 -15.48
CA PHE A 164 8.40 20.57 -14.92
C PHE A 164 9.83 20.98 -14.52
N TYR A 165 10.58 20.07 -13.87
CA TYR A 165 11.99 20.31 -13.53
C TYR A 165 12.84 20.59 -14.77
N LEU A 166 12.65 19.86 -15.85
CA LEU A 166 13.43 20.07 -17.09
C LEU A 166 13.25 21.48 -17.67
N ARG A 167 12.05 22.08 -17.51
CA ARG A 167 11.72 23.43 -17.97
C ARG A 167 12.18 24.52 -17.01
N GLU A 168 11.84 24.38 -15.73
CA GLU A 168 11.99 25.43 -14.73
C GLU A 168 13.25 25.29 -13.87
N LYS A 169 13.91 24.13 -13.93
CA LYS A 169 15.12 23.80 -13.13
C LYS A 169 14.93 23.94 -11.60
N LYS A 170 13.69 23.87 -11.10
CA LYS A 170 13.39 23.97 -9.66
C LYS A 170 13.73 22.66 -8.96
N PRO A 171 14.69 22.64 -7.98
CA PRO A 171 15.15 21.40 -7.32
C PRO A 171 14.04 20.63 -6.59
N GLU A 172 13.02 21.34 -6.12
CA GLU A 172 11.87 20.73 -5.44
C GLU A 172 11.12 19.75 -6.34
N GLN A 173 10.95 20.09 -7.63
CA GLN A 173 10.27 19.24 -8.61
C GLN A 173 11.08 17.97 -8.93
N LEU A 174 12.41 18.09 -8.99
CA LEU A 174 13.27 16.91 -9.13
C LEU A 174 13.13 15.99 -7.90
N ARG A 175 13.17 16.57 -6.70
CA ARG A 175 12.98 15.81 -5.45
C ARG A 175 11.62 15.10 -5.42
N GLN A 176 10.55 15.79 -5.85
CA GLN A 176 9.22 15.21 -5.97
C GLN A 176 9.20 14.02 -6.94
N ALA A 177 9.80 14.17 -8.13
CA ALA A 177 9.91 13.09 -9.11
C ALA A 177 10.65 11.88 -8.53
N MET A 178 11.77 12.11 -7.82
CA MET A 178 12.56 11.04 -7.18
C MET A 178 11.76 10.27 -6.12
N TYR A 179 10.89 10.93 -5.35
CA TYR A 179 10.01 10.22 -4.42
C TYR A 179 9.03 9.30 -5.14
N TYR A 180 8.37 9.76 -6.21
CA TYR A 180 7.44 8.94 -6.97
C TYR A 180 8.13 7.73 -7.63
N PHE A 181 9.27 7.95 -8.30
CA PHE A 181 10.03 6.86 -8.92
C PHE A 181 10.60 5.90 -7.86
N GLY A 182 11.07 6.42 -6.73
CA GLY A 182 11.53 5.62 -5.61
C GLY A 182 10.44 4.68 -5.08
N ILE A 183 9.20 5.15 -4.91
CA ILE A 183 8.06 4.33 -4.51
C ILE A 183 7.77 3.22 -5.53
N ILE A 184 7.81 3.54 -6.83
CA ILE A 184 7.60 2.52 -7.89
C ILE A 184 8.68 1.45 -7.84
N VAL A 185 9.94 1.84 -7.71
CA VAL A 185 11.07 0.89 -7.61
C VAL A 185 10.92 0.00 -6.39
N LEU A 186 10.57 0.58 -5.24
CA LEU A 186 10.36 -0.18 -3.99
C LEU A 186 9.18 -1.15 -4.12
N PHE A 187 8.07 -0.73 -4.73
CA PHE A 187 6.95 -1.61 -5.03
C PHE A 187 7.40 -2.77 -5.94
N ALA A 188 8.14 -2.49 -7.02
CA ALA A 188 8.65 -3.51 -7.93
C ALA A 188 9.60 -4.50 -7.25
N VAL A 189 10.49 -4.01 -6.37
CA VAL A 189 11.37 -4.86 -5.55
C VAL A 189 10.54 -5.74 -4.62
N GLY A 190 9.54 -5.16 -3.94
CA GLY A 190 8.61 -5.91 -3.10
C GLY A 190 7.87 -7.00 -3.88
N ALA A 191 7.37 -6.68 -5.07
CA ALA A 191 6.69 -7.64 -5.94
C ALA A 191 7.64 -8.76 -6.42
N GLY A 192 8.88 -8.43 -6.80
CA GLY A 192 9.89 -9.43 -7.20
C GLY A 192 10.23 -10.40 -6.07
N ILE A 193 10.47 -9.88 -4.87
CA ILE A 193 10.75 -10.71 -3.68
C ILE A 193 9.50 -11.52 -3.30
N GLY A 194 8.34 -10.88 -3.25
CA GLY A 194 7.07 -11.52 -2.91
C GLY A 194 6.70 -12.63 -3.89
N GLY A 195 6.87 -12.38 -5.19
CA GLY A 195 6.64 -13.35 -6.24
C GLY A 195 7.54 -14.59 -6.10
N ASN A 196 8.83 -14.36 -5.91
CA ASN A 196 9.79 -15.46 -5.74
C ASN A 196 9.54 -16.28 -4.47
N LEU A 197 9.42 -15.61 -3.32
CA LEU A 197 9.21 -16.30 -2.04
C LEU A 197 7.87 -17.03 -1.98
N SER A 198 6.79 -16.42 -2.46
CA SER A 198 5.47 -17.05 -2.40
C SER A 198 5.34 -18.23 -3.37
N ALA A 199 5.98 -18.17 -4.54
CA ALA A 199 6.03 -19.29 -5.48
C ALA A 199 6.79 -20.51 -4.91
N ASN A 200 7.87 -20.27 -4.16
CA ASN A 200 8.71 -21.34 -3.61
C ASN A 200 8.25 -21.86 -2.24
N TYR A 201 7.71 -20.98 -1.39
CA TYR A 201 7.40 -21.31 0.01
C TYR A 201 5.90 -21.20 0.37
N GLY A 202 5.07 -20.78 -0.59
CA GLY A 202 3.61 -20.84 -0.48
C GLY A 202 2.97 -19.77 0.41
N ILE A 203 1.82 -20.13 0.96
CA ILE A 203 0.86 -19.19 1.57
C ILE A 203 1.33 -18.47 2.83
N HIS A 204 2.29 -19.05 3.56
CA HIS A 204 2.80 -18.45 4.80
C HIS A 204 3.71 -17.25 4.55
N MET A 205 4.15 -17.03 3.31
CA MET A 205 5.04 -15.92 2.98
C MET A 205 4.38 -14.54 3.13
N ILE A 206 3.07 -14.46 3.27
CA ILE A 206 2.39 -13.20 3.63
C ILE A 206 2.93 -12.59 4.94
N TRP A 207 3.49 -13.40 5.84
CA TRP A 207 4.07 -12.91 7.09
C TRP A 207 5.33 -12.05 6.90
N VAL A 208 6.01 -12.16 5.76
CA VAL A 208 7.09 -11.22 5.40
C VAL A 208 6.51 -9.80 5.23
N SER A 209 5.35 -9.69 4.60
CA SER A 209 4.62 -8.41 4.51
C SER A 209 4.26 -7.88 5.90
N CYS A 210 3.79 -8.74 6.83
CA CYS A 210 3.57 -8.33 8.23
C CYS A 210 4.85 -7.75 8.85
N GLY A 211 6.01 -8.37 8.63
CA GLY A 211 7.30 -7.88 9.12
C GLY A 211 7.63 -6.48 8.59
N LEU A 212 7.45 -6.24 7.28
CA LEU A 212 7.66 -4.93 6.66
C LEU A 212 6.73 -3.85 7.26
N LEU A 213 5.46 -4.20 7.48
CA LEU A 213 4.48 -3.29 8.07
C LEU A 213 4.76 -3.02 9.56
N ILE A 214 5.25 -4.02 10.31
CA ILE A 214 5.68 -3.83 11.70
C ILE A 214 6.83 -2.82 11.77
N VAL A 215 7.80 -2.88 10.85
CA VAL A 215 8.87 -1.88 10.80
C VAL A 215 8.29 -0.48 10.57
N SER A 216 7.38 -0.31 9.59
CA SER A 216 6.71 0.98 9.38
C SER A 216 5.92 1.44 10.59
N PHE A 217 5.22 0.52 11.27
CA PHE A 217 4.46 0.79 12.49
C PHE A 217 5.34 1.28 13.63
N LEU A 218 6.49 0.63 13.86
CA LEU A 218 7.44 1.03 14.89
C LEU A 218 8.10 2.37 14.58
N LEU A 219 8.44 2.63 13.31
CA LEU A 219 8.98 3.93 12.89
C LEU A 219 8.04 5.08 13.22
N MET A 220 6.72 4.88 13.18
CA MET A 220 5.76 5.93 13.49
C MET A 220 5.74 6.36 14.97
N PHE A 221 6.37 5.60 15.88
CA PHE A 221 6.58 6.04 17.28
C PHE A 221 7.80 6.96 17.43
N LEU A 222 8.65 7.06 16.40
CA LEU A 222 9.77 8.01 16.42
C LEU A 222 9.22 9.39 16.08
N ASP A 223 8.87 10.19 17.10
CA ASP A 223 8.46 11.59 16.92
C ASP A 223 9.66 12.41 16.44
N ILE A 224 9.58 12.99 15.25
CA ILE A 224 10.66 13.83 14.69
C ILE A 224 10.54 15.29 15.18
N GLU A 225 9.32 15.71 15.54
CA GLU A 225 9.06 17.03 16.15
C GLU A 225 8.07 16.91 17.32
N PRO A 226 8.35 17.52 18.48
CA PRO A 226 7.36 17.64 19.53
C PRO A 226 6.16 18.43 18.97
N ARG A 227 4.95 17.90 19.13
CA ARG A 227 3.70 18.56 18.73
C ARG A 227 3.70 19.99 19.27
N ARG A 228 3.87 20.97 18.40
CA ARG A 228 3.67 22.37 18.75
C ARG A 228 2.21 22.50 19.18
N ASN A 229 1.99 22.81 20.47
CA ASN A 229 0.67 23.11 21.01
C ASN A 229 0.12 24.31 20.23
N GLU A 230 -0.70 24.08 19.22
CA GLU A 230 -1.58 25.10 18.69
C GLU A 230 -2.76 25.19 19.68
N ARG A 231 -2.65 26.18 20.57
CA ARG A 231 -3.75 26.67 21.39
C ARG A 231 -4.70 27.50 20.52
#